data_ef7604793d0db367f3a98d9c652863a8
#
_entry.id   ef7604793d0db367f3a98d9c652863a8
#
_cell.length_a   1.000
_cell.length_b   1.000
_cell.length_c   1.000
_cell.angle_alpha   90.00
_cell.angle_beta   90.00
_cell.angle_gamma   90.00
#
_symmetry.space_group_name_H-M   'P 1'
#
loop_
_entity.id
_entity.type
_entity.pdbx_description
1 polymer ?
#
loop_
_entity_poly.entity_id
_entity_poly.type
_entity_poly.pdbx_seq_one_letter_code
_entity_poly.pdbx_strand_id
1 'polypeptide(L)'
;DWSSDVCSSDLGSGTLALRMTDDGTMFVGGTNRGWGSRGTKPFSLERLRWTGKVPFEILQMRAKPDGFELEFTEPVNAETAAQLATWKFTSYCYIFQSSYGSPEVDHQQPEVTKVQVSDDRRTVRLTLNQMTRGHIHELHVAGLKSAADLPLLHDSAYYTLHYIPRGE
;
A
#
# COMPACT_ATOMS: atom_id res chain seq x y z
N ASP A 1 1.30 -12.44 -5.91
CA ASP A 1 -0.15 -12.59 -6.07
C ASP A 1 -0.86 -11.87 -4.95
N TRP A 2 -1.26 -10.66 -5.23
CA TRP A 2 -1.92 -9.74 -4.30
C TRP A 2 -3.21 -10.28 -3.70
N SER A 3 -3.80 -11.26 -4.33
CA SER A 3 -5.09 -11.83 -3.94
C SER A 3 -4.99 -12.89 -2.84
N SER A 4 -3.80 -13.40 -2.54
CA SER A 4 -3.67 -14.56 -1.67
C SER A 4 -3.49 -14.23 -0.19
N ASP A 5 -2.95 -13.07 0.17
CA ASP A 5 -2.49 -12.86 1.54
C ASP A 5 -3.43 -12.06 2.45
N VAL A 6 -4.34 -11.28 1.89
CA VAL A 6 -5.10 -10.31 2.73
C VAL A 6 -6.53 -10.71 3.06
N CYS A 7 -7.17 -11.57 2.28
CA CYS A 7 -8.63 -11.68 2.40
C CYS A 7 -9.23 -13.07 2.44
N SER A 8 -8.49 -14.14 2.28
CA SER A 8 -9.16 -15.37 1.89
C SER A 8 -9.20 -16.49 2.91
N SER A 9 -8.33 -16.48 3.90
CA SER A 9 -8.21 -17.65 4.79
C SER A 9 -8.94 -17.50 6.12
N ASP A 10 -9.18 -16.28 6.59
CA ASP A 10 -9.61 -16.06 7.95
C ASP A 10 -11.13 -15.82 8.10
N LEU A 11 -11.80 -15.40 7.04
CA LEU A 11 -13.25 -15.24 7.03
C LEU A 11 -13.95 -16.46 6.38
N GLY A 12 -15.02 -16.94 7.02
CA GLY A 12 -15.68 -18.17 6.62
C GLY A 12 -16.38 -18.13 5.27
N SER A 13 -16.76 -16.96 4.77
CA SER A 13 -17.42 -16.79 3.47
C SER A 13 -17.05 -15.46 2.81
N GLY A 14 -17.41 -15.29 1.54
CA GLY A 14 -17.19 -14.03 0.83
C GLY A 14 -17.90 -12.85 1.50
N THR A 15 -17.18 -11.78 1.76
CA THR A 15 -17.66 -10.60 2.48
C THR A 15 -18.65 -9.79 1.65
N LEU A 16 -19.80 -9.48 2.21
CA LEU A 16 -20.84 -8.64 1.60
C LEU A 16 -21.13 -7.37 2.38
N ALA A 17 -21.13 -7.46 3.70
CA ALA A 17 -21.52 -6.34 4.56
C ALA A 17 -20.55 -6.18 5.72
N LEU A 18 -20.29 -4.94 6.06
CA LEU A 18 -19.46 -4.55 7.19
C LEU A 18 -20.25 -3.59 8.09
N ARG A 19 -20.12 -3.77 9.39
CA ARG A 19 -20.63 -2.83 10.38
C ARG A 19 -19.61 -2.66 11.49
N MET A 20 -19.26 -1.42 11.76
CA MET A 20 -18.40 -1.06 12.89
C MET A 20 -19.23 -0.46 13.99
N THR A 21 -18.95 -0.86 15.23
CA THR A 21 -19.54 -0.29 16.45
C THR A 21 -18.62 0.80 17.02
N ASP A 22 -19.15 1.61 17.94
CA ASP A 22 -18.42 2.75 18.50
C ASP A 22 -17.16 2.35 19.27
N ASP A 23 -17.11 1.11 19.78
CA ASP A 23 -15.93 0.53 20.45
C ASP A 23 -14.88 -0.05 19.48
N GLY A 24 -15.06 0.15 18.16
CA GLY A 24 -14.15 -0.36 17.14
C GLY A 24 -14.30 -1.86 16.83
N THR A 25 -15.32 -2.52 17.39
CA THR A 25 -15.65 -3.90 16.99
C THR A 25 -16.27 -3.91 15.59
N MET A 26 -15.81 -4.78 14.70
CA MET A 26 -16.32 -4.92 13.35
C MET A 26 -17.12 -6.23 13.21
N PHE A 27 -18.33 -6.15 12.70
CA PHE A 27 -19.12 -7.30 12.29
C PHE A 27 -19.06 -7.45 10.77
N VAL A 28 -18.76 -8.66 10.32
CA VAL A 28 -18.61 -9.01 8.91
C VAL A 28 -19.62 -10.07 8.55
N GLY A 29 -20.55 -9.72 7.68
CA GLY A 29 -21.53 -10.65 7.11
C GLY A 29 -21.08 -11.10 5.71
N GLY A 30 -21.22 -12.38 5.43
CA GLY A 30 -20.78 -12.92 4.17
C GLY A 30 -21.64 -14.06 3.64
N THR A 31 -21.48 -14.37 2.34
CA THR A 31 -22.12 -15.48 1.65
C THR A 31 -21.27 -15.96 0.49
N ASN A 32 -21.41 -17.25 0.15
CA ASN A 32 -20.85 -17.86 -1.05
C ASN A 32 -21.87 -17.97 -2.20
N ARG A 33 -23.01 -17.29 -2.10
CA ARG A 33 -23.96 -17.25 -3.23
C ARG A 33 -23.45 -16.33 -4.32
N GLY A 34 -23.37 -16.87 -5.53
CA GLY A 34 -22.91 -16.13 -6.71
C GLY A 34 -21.56 -16.58 -7.20
N TRP A 35 -20.84 -15.69 -7.81
CA TRP A 35 -19.54 -15.96 -8.43
C TRP A 35 -18.50 -16.30 -7.38
N GLY A 36 -17.79 -17.38 -7.60
CA GLY A 36 -16.58 -17.86 -6.93
C GLY A 36 -16.09 -17.10 -5.72
N SER A 37 -16.99 -16.77 -4.80
CA SER A 37 -16.61 -16.07 -3.57
C SER A 37 -15.69 -16.97 -2.75
N ARG A 38 -14.74 -16.34 -2.08
CA ARG A 38 -13.78 -17.03 -1.21
C ARG A 38 -14.44 -17.45 0.10
N GLY A 39 -13.88 -18.46 0.74
CA GLY A 39 -14.36 -19.05 1.97
C GLY A 39 -15.07 -20.39 1.77
N THR A 40 -15.14 -21.18 2.84
CA THR A 40 -15.66 -22.57 2.81
C THR A 40 -17.10 -22.69 3.26
N LYS A 41 -17.64 -21.65 3.89
CA LYS A 41 -19.02 -21.64 4.45
C LYS A 41 -19.98 -20.97 3.47
N PRO A 42 -21.23 -21.47 3.35
CA PRO A 42 -22.24 -20.86 2.47
C PRO A 42 -22.67 -19.46 2.94
N PHE A 43 -22.53 -19.17 4.23
CA PHE A 43 -22.75 -17.86 4.85
C PHE A 43 -21.99 -17.79 6.17
N SER A 44 -21.66 -16.58 6.62
CA SER A 44 -21.05 -16.33 7.91
C SER A 44 -21.48 -14.98 8.48
N LEU A 45 -21.46 -14.87 9.80
CA LEU A 45 -21.45 -13.62 10.54
C LEU A 45 -20.30 -13.70 11.54
N GLU A 46 -19.32 -12.85 11.38
CA GLU A 46 -18.09 -12.89 12.16
C GLU A 46 -17.84 -11.57 12.85
N ARG A 47 -17.15 -11.63 13.97
CA ARG A 47 -16.80 -10.47 14.78
C ARG A 47 -15.29 -10.35 14.85
N LEU A 48 -14.76 -9.23 14.36
CA LEU A 48 -13.36 -8.88 14.48
C LEU A 48 -13.19 -7.82 15.57
N ARG A 49 -12.17 -8.00 16.39
CA ARG A 49 -11.78 -7.03 17.41
C ARG A 49 -10.34 -6.64 17.21
N TRP A 50 -10.09 -5.33 17.29
CA TRP A 50 -8.74 -4.81 17.24
C TRP A 50 -7.92 -5.30 18.43
N THR A 51 -6.72 -5.82 18.17
CA THR A 51 -5.82 -6.37 19.19
C THR A 51 -5.02 -5.30 19.94
N GLY A 52 -5.05 -4.06 19.47
CA GLY A 52 -4.22 -2.98 19.99
C GLY A 52 -2.79 -2.94 19.45
N LYS A 53 -2.39 -3.92 18.64
CA LYS A 53 -1.05 -3.96 18.04
C LYS A 53 -1.09 -3.22 16.70
N VAL A 54 -0.24 -2.21 16.58
CA VAL A 54 0.00 -1.50 15.32
C VAL A 54 1.18 -2.16 14.61
N PRO A 55 1.02 -2.71 13.40
CA PRO A 55 2.15 -3.21 12.62
C PRO A 55 2.98 -2.03 12.11
N PHE A 56 4.25 -2.28 11.80
CA PHE A 56 5.05 -1.31 11.06
C PHE A 56 4.63 -1.36 9.59
N GLU A 57 4.05 -0.25 9.10
CA GLU A 57 3.39 -0.18 7.80
C GLU A 57 3.51 1.20 7.17
N ILE A 58 3.42 1.26 5.82
CA ILE A 58 3.21 2.50 5.09
C ILE A 58 1.75 2.93 5.33
N LEU A 59 1.56 4.01 6.08
CA LEU A 59 0.24 4.55 6.39
C LEU A 59 -0.33 5.34 5.21
N GLN A 60 0.53 6.10 4.53
CA GLN A 60 0.14 6.95 3.41
C GLN A 60 1.30 7.23 2.47
N MET A 61 1.00 7.32 1.17
CA MET A 61 1.90 7.83 0.13
C MET A 61 1.26 9.05 -0.52
N ARG A 62 1.98 10.17 -0.54
CA ARG A 62 1.52 11.45 -1.10
C ARG A 62 2.45 11.90 -2.20
N ALA A 63 1.91 12.35 -3.34
CA ALA A 63 2.70 12.99 -4.38
C ALA A 63 3.17 14.38 -3.93
N LYS A 64 4.38 14.74 -4.32
CA LYS A 64 5.02 16.05 -4.15
C LYS A 64 5.53 16.53 -5.52
N PRO A 65 5.97 17.77 -5.66
CA PRO A 65 6.40 18.32 -6.96
C PRO A 65 7.52 17.54 -7.65
N ASP A 66 8.38 16.89 -6.89
CA ASP A 66 9.61 16.22 -7.36
C ASP A 66 9.74 14.77 -6.85
N GLY A 67 8.65 14.15 -6.40
CA GLY A 67 8.69 12.78 -5.88
C GLY A 67 7.51 12.44 -4.97
N PHE A 68 7.77 11.67 -3.91
CA PHE A 68 6.75 11.20 -2.99
C PHE A 68 7.15 11.38 -1.53
N GLU A 69 6.16 11.51 -0.70
CA GLU A 69 6.27 11.52 0.75
C GLU A 69 5.52 10.33 1.32
N LEU A 70 6.20 9.55 2.13
CA LEU A 70 5.65 8.38 2.80
C LEU A 70 5.48 8.68 4.28
N GLU A 71 4.34 8.34 4.83
CA GLU A 71 4.07 8.38 6.26
C GLU A 71 3.96 6.94 6.78
N PHE A 72 4.55 6.66 7.94
CA PHE A 72 4.61 5.34 8.53
C PHE A 72 3.85 5.28 9.85
N THR A 73 3.33 4.11 10.17
CA THR A 73 2.63 3.84 11.44
C THR A 73 3.56 3.93 12.66
N GLU A 74 4.85 3.61 12.47
CA GLU A 74 5.90 3.63 13.48
C GLU A 74 7.15 4.36 12.95
N PRO A 75 8.02 4.93 13.82
CA PRO A 75 9.26 5.54 13.37
C PRO A 75 10.15 4.56 12.61
N VAL A 76 10.69 4.98 11.46
CA VAL A 76 11.63 4.18 10.67
C VAL A 76 13.01 4.14 11.31
N ASN A 77 13.77 3.09 11.03
CA ASN A 77 15.20 3.06 11.29
C ASN A 77 15.89 3.99 10.29
N ALA A 78 16.53 5.05 10.80
CA ALA A 78 17.11 6.11 9.97
C ALA A 78 18.24 5.60 9.05
N GLU A 79 19.01 4.60 9.47
CA GLU A 79 20.13 4.06 8.69
C GLU A 79 19.62 3.31 7.46
N THR A 80 18.64 2.42 7.65
CA THR A 80 18.04 1.68 6.53
C THR A 80 17.21 2.60 5.63
N ALA A 81 16.49 3.56 6.20
CA ALA A 81 15.70 4.51 5.43
C ALA A 81 16.54 5.47 4.59
N ALA A 82 17.74 5.86 5.03
CA ALA A 82 18.63 6.75 4.30
C ALA A 82 19.26 6.12 3.05
N GLN A 83 19.23 4.81 2.91
CA GLN A 83 19.83 4.11 1.79
C GLN A 83 18.96 4.26 0.53
N LEU A 84 19.51 4.80 -0.56
CA LEU A 84 18.80 4.90 -1.85
C LEU A 84 18.32 3.53 -2.35
N ALA A 85 19.11 2.49 -2.14
CA ALA A 85 18.81 1.13 -2.59
C ALA A 85 17.57 0.51 -1.91
N THR A 86 17.14 1.05 -0.76
CA THR A 86 15.90 0.66 -0.08
C THR A 86 14.66 0.95 -0.92
N TRP A 87 14.71 1.97 -1.78
CA TRP A 87 13.56 2.53 -2.48
C TRP A 87 13.69 2.27 -3.98
N LYS A 88 12.81 1.47 -4.53
CA LYS A 88 12.80 1.18 -5.96
C LYS A 88 11.43 1.54 -6.53
N PHE A 89 11.43 2.29 -7.62
CA PHE A 89 10.22 2.64 -8.34
C PHE A 89 10.18 1.96 -9.69
N THR A 90 8.98 1.50 -10.06
CA THR A 90 8.57 1.28 -11.43
C THR A 90 7.37 2.17 -11.73
N SER A 91 7.18 2.56 -12.98
CA SER A 91 5.97 3.26 -13.37
C SER A 91 5.48 2.79 -14.73
N TYR A 92 4.17 2.78 -14.91
CA TYR A 92 3.51 2.27 -16.11
C TYR A 92 2.10 2.85 -16.22
N CYS A 93 1.47 2.69 -17.38
CA CYS A 93 0.05 2.98 -17.54
C CYS A 93 -0.69 1.78 -18.14
N TYR A 94 -2.02 1.79 -18.04
CA TYR A 94 -2.88 0.78 -18.64
C TYR A 94 -3.47 1.28 -19.94
N ILE A 95 -3.56 0.40 -20.96
CA ILE A 95 -4.31 0.70 -22.17
C ILE A 95 -5.80 0.49 -21.88
N PHE A 96 -6.61 1.53 -22.18
CA PHE A 96 -8.06 1.38 -22.20
C PHE A 96 -8.47 0.55 -23.42
N GLN A 97 -9.14 -0.58 -23.18
CA GLN A 97 -9.61 -1.49 -24.24
C GLN A 97 -10.95 -2.13 -23.86
N SER A 98 -11.66 -2.65 -24.87
CA SER A 98 -12.96 -3.32 -24.67
C SER A 98 -12.88 -4.74 -24.13
N SER A 99 -11.75 -5.41 -24.26
CA SER A 99 -11.53 -6.76 -23.71
C SER A 99 -11.31 -6.71 -22.20
N TYR A 100 -11.60 -7.81 -21.52
CA TYR A 100 -11.35 -7.95 -20.10
C TYR A 100 -9.85 -7.89 -19.79
N GLY A 101 -9.49 -7.07 -18.80
CA GLY A 101 -8.11 -6.81 -18.45
C GLY A 101 -7.45 -5.77 -19.36
N SER A 102 -6.46 -5.08 -18.83
CA SER A 102 -5.69 -4.07 -19.55
C SER A 102 -4.20 -4.37 -19.38
N PRO A 103 -3.44 -4.47 -20.50
CA PRO A 103 -1.99 -4.65 -20.38
C PRO A 103 -1.34 -3.38 -19.82
N GLU A 104 -0.31 -3.61 -19.03
CA GLU A 104 0.61 -2.56 -18.61
C GLU A 104 1.52 -2.20 -19.78
N VAL A 105 1.68 -0.91 -20.00
CA VAL A 105 2.52 -0.36 -21.09
C VAL A 105 3.31 0.84 -20.60
N ASP A 106 4.27 1.27 -21.40
CA ASP A 106 5.14 2.42 -21.13
C ASP A 106 5.87 2.30 -19.77
N HIS A 107 6.47 1.13 -19.55
CA HIS A 107 7.23 0.84 -18.34
C HIS A 107 8.46 1.72 -18.25
N GLN A 108 8.62 2.38 -17.10
CA GLN A 108 9.75 3.23 -16.76
C GLN A 108 10.29 2.82 -15.37
N GLN A 109 11.52 3.19 -15.09
CA GLN A 109 12.18 2.94 -13.80
C GLN A 109 12.69 4.27 -13.22
N PRO A 110 11.81 5.08 -12.59
CA PRO A 110 12.25 6.31 -11.94
C PRO A 110 13.24 6.00 -10.81
N GLU A 111 14.36 6.72 -10.77
CA GLU A 111 15.39 6.55 -9.76
C GLU A 111 15.18 7.51 -8.60
N VAL A 112 15.37 7.03 -7.37
CA VAL A 112 15.41 7.87 -6.18
C VAL A 112 16.78 8.56 -6.12
N THR A 113 16.78 9.88 -6.19
CA THR A 113 17.98 10.70 -6.16
C THR A 113 18.31 11.26 -4.80
N LYS A 114 17.30 11.37 -3.92
CA LYS A 114 17.45 11.90 -2.57
C LYS A 114 16.43 11.28 -1.62
N VAL A 115 16.87 11.01 -0.40
CA VAL A 115 16.02 10.59 0.71
C VAL A 115 16.18 11.57 1.86
N GLN A 116 15.07 11.97 2.48
CA GLN A 116 15.04 12.81 3.67
C GLN A 116 14.08 12.18 4.69
N VAL A 117 14.58 11.93 5.88
CA VAL A 117 13.80 11.40 6.99
C VAL A 117 13.48 12.55 7.93
N SER A 118 12.24 12.68 8.37
CA SER A 118 11.80 13.69 9.35
C SER A 118 12.42 13.44 10.73
N ASP A 119 12.44 14.47 11.57
CA ASP A 119 13.02 14.40 12.93
C ASP A 119 12.31 13.36 13.80
N ASP A 120 10.99 13.21 13.65
CA ASP A 120 10.18 12.20 14.34
C ASP A 120 10.31 10.80 13.71
N ARG A 121 11.01 10.71 12.57
CA ARG A 121 11.23 9.50 11.78
C ARG A 121 9.96 8.78 11.32
N ARG A 122 8.83 9.47 11.27
CA ARG A 122 7.57 8.92 10.76
C ARG A 122 7.30 9.27 9.31
N THR A 123 8.04 10.23 8.77
CA THR A 123 7.90 10.67 7.38
C THR A 123 9.21 10.52 6.63
N VAL A 124 9.13 9.94 5.44
CA VAL A 124 10.26 9.82 4.50
C VAL A 124 9.89 10.51 3.19
N ARG A 125 10.69 11.49 2.81
CA ARG A 125 10.59 12.23 1.55
C ARG A 125 11.56 11.64 0.53
N LEU A 126 11.03 11.20 -0.61
CA LEU A 126 11.79 10.64 -1.73
C LEU A 126 11.73 11.62 -2.91
N THR A 127 12.89 12.06 -3.40
CA THR A 127 13.00 12.82 -4.64
C THR A 127 13.36 11.87 -5.78
N LEU A 128 12.63 11.95 -6.89
CA LEU A 128 12.85 11.14 -8.08
C LEU A 128 13.49 11.97 -9.20
N ASN A 129 14.26 11.31 -10.06
CA ASN A 129 14.77 11.94 -11.29
C ASN A 129 13.65 12.22 -12.31
N GLN A 130 12.53 11.49 -12.21
CA GLN A 130 11.41 11.59 -13.15
C GLN A 130 10.10 11.24 -12.48
N MET A 131 9.04 11.98 -12.81
CA MET A 131 7.65 11.68 -12.49
C MET A 131 6.81 11.81 -13.74
N THR A 132 6.07 10.77 -14.09
CA THR A 132 5.25 10.74 -15.31
C THR A 132 3.78 10.83 -14.98
N ARG A 133 3.15 11.91 -15.41
CA ARG A 133 1.70 12.11 -15.25
C ARG A 133 0.92 11.06 -16.03
N GLY A 134 -0.15 10.53 -15.44
CA GLY A 134 -0.99 9.49 -16.02
C GLY A 134 -0.49 8.08 -15.73
N HIS A 135 0.68 7.93 -15.12
CA HIS A 135 1.22 6.64 -14.72
C HIS A 135 0.83 6.25 -13.29
N ILE A 136 0.80 4.96 -13.06
CA ILE A 136 0.90 4.37 -11.74
C ILE A 136 2.38 4.33 -11.38
N HIS A 137 2.73 4.83 -10.21
CA HIS A 137 4.05 4.72 -9.63
C HIS A 137 3.98 3.64 -8.55
N GLU A 138 4.65 2.55 -8.78
CA GLU A 138 4.76 1.43 -7.87
C GLU A 138 6.10 1.52 -7.15
N LEU A 139 6.03 1.60 -5.82
CA LEU A 139 7.17 1.61 -4.93
C LEU A 139 7.38 0.21 -4.36
N HIS A 140 8.60 -0.29 -4.43
CA HIS A 140 9.07 -1.45 -3.67
C HIS A 140 10.10 -1.02 -2.64
N VAL A 141 9.90 -1.45 -1.39
CA VAL A 141 10.73 -1.07 -0.25
C VAL A 141 11.51 -2.27 0.25
N ALA A 142 12.83 -2.27 0.04
CA ALA A 142 13.68 -3.41 0.38
C ALA A 142 14.37 -3.24 1.74
N GLY A 143 14.09 -4.14 2.68
CA GLY A 143 14.84 -4.24 3.94
C GLY A 143 14.64 -3.08 4.92
N LEU A 144 13.61 -2.24 4.74
CA LEU A 144 13.27 -1.20 5.69
C LEU A 144 12.78 -1.82 7.00
N LYS A 145 13.23 -1.27 8.11
CA LYS A 145 12.80 -1.65 9.44
C LYS A 145 12.32 -0.43 10.22
N SER A 146 11.50 -0.68 11.22
CA SER A 146 11.18 0.35 12.22
C SER A 146 12.36 0.61 13.16
N ALA A 147 12.28 1.68 13.94
CA ALA A 147 13.25 1.95 15.01
C ALA A 147 13.28 0.87 16.09
N ALA A 148 12.22 0.05 16.21
CA ALA A 148 12.13 -1.12 17.09
C ALA A 148 12.51 -2.44 16.38
N ASP A 149 13.19 -2.38 15.24
CA ASP A 149 13.63 -3.53 14.42
C ASP A 149 12.49 -4.40 13.85
N LEU A 150 11.26 -3.88 13.81
CA LEU A 150 10.14 -4.58 13.19
C LEU A 150 10.27 -4.51 11.66
N PRO A 151 10.05 -5.61 10.93
CA PRO A 151 10.00 -5.57 9.48
C PRO A 151 8.75 -4.83 9.00
N LEU A 152 8.83 -4.23 7.81
CA LEU A 152 7.68 -3.67 7.13
C LEU A 152 6.71 -4.80 6.77
N LEU A 153 5.41 -4.62 7.08
CA LEU A 153 4.40 -5.67 6.84
C LEU A 153 4.13 -5.86 5.35
N HIS A 154 3.93 -4.75 4.61
CA HIS A 154 3.82 -4.75 3.16
C HIS A 154 4.92 -3.87 2.58
N ASP A 155 5.71 -4.42 1.67
CA ASP A 155 6.88 -3.77 1.08
C ASP A 155 6.57 -3.00 -0.21
N SER A 156 5.31 -2.88 -0.57
CA SER A 156 4.89 -2.24 -1.81
C SER A 156 3.80 -1.20 -1.57
N ALA A 157 3.88 -0.08 -2.32
CA ALA A 157 2.87 0.96 -2.34
C ALA A 157 2.65 1.47 -3.77
N TYR A 158 1.42 1.89 -4.06
CA TYR A 158 0.99 2.31 -5.39
C TYR A 158 0.40 3.71 -5.37
N TYR A 159 0.74 4.52 -6.36
CA TYR A 159 0.18 5.86 -6.53
C TYR A 159 -0.15 6.14 -8.00
N THR A 160 -1.42 6.38 -8.31
CA THR A 160 -1.82 6.86 -9.63
C THR A 160 -1.64 8.36 -9.73
N LEU A 161 -0.65 8.82 -10.50
CA LEU A 161 -0.27 10.22 -10.60
C LEU A 161 -1.09 10.96 -11.65
N HIS A 162 -2.26 11.46 -11.30
CA HIS A 162 -3.08 12.28 -12.21
C HIS A 162 -2.52 13.68 -12.40
N TYR A 163 -1.96 14.29 -11.35
CA TYR A 163 -1.38 15.63 -11.37
C TYR A 163 -0.10 15.66 -10.54
N ILE A 164 0.89 16.37 -11.04
CA ILE A 164 2.08 16.70 -10.25
C ILE A 164 1.73 17.94 -9.43
N PRO A 165 1.81 17.89 -8.09
CA PRO A 165 1.55 19.05 -7.24
C PRO A 165 2.48 20.21 -7.61
N ARG A 166 2.00 21.44 -7.49
CA ARG A 166 2.87 22.63 -7.62
C ARG A 166 3.67 22.77 -6.33
N GLY A 167 4.95 23.15 -6.45
CA GLY A 167 5.72 23.58 -5.28
C GLY A 167 5.11 24.85 -4.67
N GLU A 168 5.12 24.93 -3.34
CA GLU A 168 4.84 26.16 -2.62
C GLU A 168 6.00 27.14 -2.76
#